data_c61dda80df2cd03bb8b76c2f25e1d102
#
_entry.id   c61dda80df2cd03bb8b76c2f25e1d102
#
_cell.length_a   1.000
_cell.length_b   1.000
_cell.length_c   1.000
_cell.angle_alpha   90.00
_cell.angle_beta   90.00
_cell.angle_gamma   90.00
#
_symmetry.space_group_name_H-M   'P 1'
#
loop_
_entity.id
_entity.type
_entity.pdbx_description
1 polymer ?
#
loop_
_entity_poly.entity_id
_entity_poly.type
_entity_poly.pdbx_seq_one_letter_code
_entity_poly.pdbx_strand_id
1 'polypeptide(L)'
;MQKKDDLINENTELRARLSLAEKWMQREVASSVKKIREESLRKNQRKHFENTFESERLDMITRDIMEKYGDTLDHAPKYTLERLIDAEIYWYTLQKYPTMDALPIVLAYQKILDAWIEERLIADFRHREWSKTERGDPGMKNKDTLSLTGLLRTSQWRELEGLERDIANIITKNYTLSIGRLYQIISLLRWDHALPPLVANLSDFWKSHIPHLSHVLVSDDFFLPFSELIDLEIFSKKRHEKKVTFSDAKKLRESMIARGLLGNIFI
;
A
#
# COMPACT_ATOMS: atom_id res chain seq x y z
N MET A 1 7.93 56.80 -1.23
CA MET A 1 6.86 55.89 -1.66
C MET A 1 7.39 54.46 -1.80
N GLN A 2 8.42 54.17 -2.57
CA GLN A 2 9.02 52.88 -2.81
C GLN A 2 9.29 52.01 -1.54
N LYS A 3 9.91 52.59 -0.51
CA LYS A 3 10.22 51.87 0.76
C LYS A 3 8.99 51.31 1.50
N LYS A 4 7.82 51.93 1.33
CA LYS A 4 6.59 51.49 2.01
C LYS A 4 5.96 50.32 1.27
N ASP A 5 6.05 50.31 -0.07
CA ASP A 5 5.53 49.22 -0.92
C ASP A 5 6.40 47.97 -0.79
N ASP A 6 7.73 48.14 -0.64
CA ASP A 6 8.66 47.03 -0.39
C ASP A 6 8.37 46.33 0.95
N LEU A 7 8.11 47.13 2.04
CA LEU A 7 7.74 46.59 3.33
C LEU A 7 6.38 45.90 3.37
N ILE A 8 5.41 46.36 2.55
CA ILE A 8 4.10 45.71 2.41
C ILE A 8 4.26 44.40 1.70
N ASN A 9 5.06 44.33 0.65
CA ASN A 9 5.33 43.10 -0.11
C ASN A 9 6.05 42.06 0.76
N GLU A 10 7.09 42.49 1.50
CA GLU A 10 7.83 41.62 2.43
C GLU A 10 6.91 41.05 3.53
N ASN A 11 6.05 41.89 4.13
CA ASN A 11 5.08 41.45 5.14
C ASN A 11 4.07 40.44 4.56
N THR A 12 3.64 40.62 3.31
CA THR A 12 2.73 39.69 2.63
C THR A 12 3.40 38.37 2.38
N GLU A 13 4.66 38.37 1.93
CA GLU A 13 5.44 37.16 1.73
C GLU A 13 5.70 36.41 3.05
N LEU A 14 6.06 37.13 4.13
CA LEU A 14 6.26 36.53 5.45
C LEU A 14 4.97 35.88 5.99
N ARG A 15 3.81 36.56 5.81
CA ARG A 15 2.51 35.98 6.19
C ARG A 15 2.18 34.72 5.39
N ALA A 16 2.47 34.68 4.10
CA ALA A 16 2.27 33.51 3.26
C ALA A 16 3.16 32.34 3.71
N ARG A 17 4.44 32.62 4.01
CA ARG A 17 5.37 31.61 4.54
C ARG A 17 4.92 31.08 5.90
N LEU A 18 4.46 31.97 6.80
CA LEU A 18 3.92 31.59 8.11
C LEU A 18 2.71 30.65 7.96
N SER A 19 1.75 31.01 7.10
CA SER A 19 0.56 30.19 6.84
C SER A 19 0.91 28.82 6.27
N LEU A 20 1.93 28.73 5.40
CA LEU A 20 2.43 27.46 4.89
C LEU A 20 3.10 26.62 5.99
N ALA A 21 3.89 27.23 6.84
CA ALA A 21 4.54 26.57 7.98
C ALA A 21 3.51 26.07 9.00
N GLU A 22 2.47 26.85 9.29
CA GLU A 22 1.37 26.45 10.17
C GLU A 22 0.60 25.23 9.59
N LYS A 23 0.28 25.25 8.30
CA LYS A 23 -0.38 24.12 7.64
C LYS A 23 0.50 22.87 7.63
N TRP A 24 1.79 23.04 7.42
CA TRP A 24 2.73 21.93 7.49
C TRP A 24 2.81 21.35 8.90
N MET A 25 2.98 22.20 9.94
CA MET A 25 2.98 21.77 11.33
C MET A 25 1.69 21.05 11.72
N GLN A 26 0.53 21.58 11.32
CA GLN A 26 -0.76 20.95 11.61
C GLN A 26 -0.84 19.53 11.00
N ARG A 27 -0.35 19.34 9.77
CA ARG A 27 -0.31 18.02 9.12
C ARG A 27 0.66 17.07 9.82
N GLU A 28 1.83 17.55 10.22
CA GLU A 28 2.85 16.76 10.90
C GLU A 28 2.39 16.33 12.29
N VAL A 29 1.79 17.26 13.05
CA VAL A 29 1.18 16.95 14.35
C VAL A 29 0.04 15.96 14.21
N ALA A 30 -0.86 16.13 13.24
CA ALA A 30 -1.95 15.18 13.00
C ALA A 30 -1.43 13.81 12.63
N SER A 31 -0.39 13.71 11.79
CA SER A 31 0.27 12.45 11.43
C SER A 31 0.91 11.79 12.65
N SER A 32 1.62 12.55 13.47
CA SER A 32 2.29 12.06 14.68
C SER A 32 1.28 11.58 15.74
N VAL A 33 0.21 12.34 15.96
CA VAL A 33 -0.89 11.94 16.85
C VAL A 33 -1.56 10.65 16.37
N LYS A 34 -1.76 10.52 15.06
CA LYS A 34 -2.30 9.30 14.47
C LYS A 34 -1.39 8.10 14.74
N LYS A 35 -0.08 8.23 14.52
CA LYS A 35 0.91 7.16 14.80
C LYS A 35 0.91 6.77 16.27
N ILE A 36 0.98 7.75 17.18
CA ILE A 36 0.97 7.51 18.64
C ILE A 36 -0.33 6.81 19.05
N ARG A 37 -1.47 7.23 18.51
CA ARG A 37 -2.76 6.61 18.79
C ARG A 37 -2.83 5.17 18.29
N GLU A 38 -2.32 4.91 17.09
CA GLU A 38 -2.24 3.55 16.52
C GLU A 38 -1.30 2.65 17.35
N GLU A 39 -0.15 3.16 17.80
CA GLU A 39 0.77 2.43 18.66
C GLU A 39 0.19 2.18 20.06
N SER A 40 -0.49 3.16 20.65
CA SER A 40 -1.15 3.02 21.96
C SER A 40 -2.30 2.02 21.89
N LEU A 41 -3.11 2.05 20.83
CA LEU A 41 -4.16 1.07 20.60
C LEU A 41 -3.57 -0.33 20.46
N ARG A 42 -2.46 -0.49 19.73
CA ARG A 42 -1.76 -1.77 19.61
C ARG A 42 -1.25 -2.29 20.95
N LYS A 43 -0.57 -1.46 21.74
CA LYS A 43 -0.05 -1.85 23.06
C LYS A 43 -1.18 -2.24 24.01
N ASN A 44 -2.27 -1.47 24.03
CA ASN A 44 -3.41 -1.78 24.92
C ASN A 44 -4.17 -3.02 24.45
N GLN A 45 -4.34 -3.19 23.15
CA GLN A 45 -4.98 -4.37 22.59
C GLN A 45 -4.11 -5.61 22.83
N ARG A 46 -2.79 -5.54 22.59
CA ARG A 46 -1.87 -6.65 22.86
C ARG A 46 -1.90 -7.06 24.33
N LYS A 47 -1.82 -6.09 25.27
CA LYS A 47 -1.97 -6.38 26.72
C LYS A 47 -3.31 -7.02 27.06
N HIS A 48 -4.40 -6.53 26.46
CA HIS A 48 -5.73 -7.11 26.71
C HIS A 48 -5.82 -8.54 26.16
N PHE A 49 -5.24 -8.80 24.99
CA PHE A 49 -5.20 -10.13 24.39
C PHE A 49 -4.24 -11.07 25.13
N GLU A 50 -3.06 -10.62 25.52
CA GLU A 50 -2.11 -11.40 26.34
C GLU A 50 -2.74 -11.87 27.65
N ASN A 51 -3.63 -11.06 28.24
CA ASN A 51 -4.38 -11.43 29.44
C ASN A 51 -5.59 -12.33 29.18
N THR A 52 -6.10 -12.39 27.95
CA THR A 52 -7.33 -13.11 27.59
C THR A 52 -7.05 -14.40 26.81
N PHE A 53 -5.92 -14.47 26.13
CA PHE A 53 -5.44 -15.66 25.44
C PHE A 53 -4.51 -16.44 26.36
N GLU A 54 -4.89 -17.67 26.64
CA GLU A 54 -3.99 -18.65 27.26
C GLU A 54 -2.74 -18.77 26.37
N SER A 55 -1.54 -18.78 26.97
CA SER A 55 -0.26 -18.87 26.26
C SER A 55 -0.22 -20.04 25.26
N GLU A 56 -0.87 -21.14 25.61
CA GLU A 56 -1.03 -22.32 24.75
C GLU A 56 -1.69 -22.05 23.39
N ARG A 57 -2.64 -21.10 23.33
CA ARG A 57 -3.29 -20.72 22.07
C ARG A 57 -2.39 -19.86 21.20
N LEU A 58 -1.62 -18.98 21.81
CA LEU A 58 -0.65 -18.17 21.07
C LEU A 58 0.43 -19.07 20.45
N ASP A 59 0.91 -20.04 21.22
CA ASP A 59 1.89 -21.02 20.74
C ASP A 59 1.31 -21.89 19.61
N MET A 60 0.04 -22.28 19.72
CA MET A 60 -0.66 -23.01 18.67
C MET A 60 -0.77 -22.18 17.38
N ILE A 61 -1.24 -20.93 17.46
CA ILE A 61 -1.35 -20.03 16.30
C ILE A 61 0.02 -19.82 15.63
N THR A 62 1.04 -19.57 16.44
CA THR A 62 2.41 -19.38 15.95
C THR A 62 2.92 -20.62 15.24
N ARG A 63 2.67 -21.80 15.80
CA ARG A 63 3.05 -23.09 15.22
C ARG A 63 2.34 -23.32 13.88
N ASP A 64 1.02 -23.12 13.83
CA ASP A 64 0.22 -23.29 12.62
C ASP A 64 0.70 -22.36 11.48
N ILE A 65 1.06 -21.12 11.81
CA ILE A 65 1.63 -20.17 10.84
C ILE A 65 3.01 -20.64 10.37
N MET A 66 3.88 -21.05 11.30
CA MET A 66 5.23 -21.52 10.95
C MET A 66 5.19 -22.83 10.17
N GLU A 67 4.28 -23.74 10.47
CA GLU A 67 4.09 -24.99 9.71
C GLU A 67 3.64 -24.68 8.28
N LYS A 68 2.77 -23.70 8.10
CA LYS A 68 2.20 -23.35 6.78
C LYS A 68 3.11 -22.49 5.93
N TYR A 69 3.84 -21.55 6.53
CA TYR A 69 4.57 -20.50 5.81
C TYR A 69 6.06 -20.41 6.20
N GLY A 70 6.55 -21.24 7.16
CA GLY A 70 7.89 -21.08 7.75
C GLY A 70 9.00 -20.93 6.70
N ASP A 71 8.99 -21.80 5.70
CA ASP A 71 10.01 -21.81 4.64
C ASP A 71 9.94 -20.57 3.72
N THR A 72 8.77 -19.92 3.62
CA THR A 72 8.55 -18.76 2.76
C THR A 72 8.65 -17.44 3.52
N LEU A 73 8.57 -17.47 4.86
CA LEU A 73 8.66 -16.26 5.69
C LEU A 73 10.05 -15.59 5.64
N ASP A 74 11.10 -16.32 5.30
CA ASP A 74 12.46 -15.78 5.11
C ASP A 74 12.51 -14.77 3.97
N HIS A 75 11.60 -14.88 3.00
CA HIS A 75 11.45 -13.97 1.87
C HIS A 75 10.36 -12.91 2.09
N ALA A 76 9.64 -13.00 3.22
CA ALA A 76 8.57 -12.07 3.54
C ALA A 76 9.11 -10.74 4.10
N PRO A 77 8.35 -9.65 3.96
CA PRO A 77 8.67 -8.38 4.59
C PRO A 77 8.85 -8.48 6.10
N LYS A 78 9.69 -7.61 6.62
CA LYS A 78 9.95 -7.53 8.06
C LYS A 78 8.64 -7.41 8.86
N TYR A 79 8.57 -8.08 10.00
CA TYR A 79 7.38 -8.13 10.87
C TYR A 79 6.15 -8.83 10.27
N THR A 80 6.28 -9.55 9.16
CA THR A 80 5.14 -10.30 8.57
C THR A 80 4.60 -11.36 9.53
N LEU A 81 5.47 -12.13 10.17
CA LEU A 81 5.07 -13.15 11.15
C LEU A 81 4.26 -12.54 12.31
N GLU A 82 4.73 -11.45 12.90
CA GLU A 82 4.01 -10.77 13.99
C GLU A 82 2.61 -10.30 13.54
N ARG A 83 2.51 -9.77 12.32
CA ARG A 83 1.24 -9.30 11.75
C ARG A 83 0.28 -10.44 11.43
N LEU A 84 0.80 -11.58 10.99
CA LEU A 84 -0.01 -12.78 10.78
C LEU A 84 -0.55 -13.31 12.11
N ILE A 85 0.29 -13.38 13.14
CA ILE A 85 -0.12 -13.75 14.49
C ILE A 85 -1.21 -12.80 15.00
N ASP A 86 -1.01 -11.48 14.85
CA ASP A 86 -2.02 -10.49 15.24
C ASP A 86 -3.34 -10.72 14.49
N ALA A 87 -3.30 -10.95 13.17
CA ALA A 87 -4.50 -11.21 12.36
C ALA A 87 -5.25 -12.45 12.81
N GLU A 88 -4.56 -13.54 13.10
CA GLU A 88 -5.18 -14.80 13.57
C GLU A 88 -5.74 -14.67 14.99
N ILE A 89 -5.06 -13.97 15.90
CA ILE A 89 -5.60 -13.65 17.24
C ILE A 89 -6.92 -12.88 17.11
N TYR A 90 -6.96 -11.83 16.27
CA TYR A 90 -8.18 -11.08 16.00
C TYR A 90 -9.27 -11.95 15.38
N TRP A 91 -8.90 -12.84 14.47
CA TRP A 91 -9.83 -13.76 13.84
C TRP A 91 -10.50 -14.68 14.87
N TYR A 92 -9.73 -15.33 15.75
CA TYR A 92 -10.28 -16.17 16.84
C TYR A 92 -11.18 -15.38 17.78
N THR A 93 -10.80 -14.14 18.11
CA THR A 93 -11.62 -13.28 18.94
C THR A 93 -12.93 -12.92 18.25
N LEU A 94 -12.89 -12.62 16.96
CA LEU A 94 -14.05 -12.28 16.17
C LEU A 94 -15.02 -13.45 16.00
N GLN A 95 -14.50 -14.68 15.90
CA GLN A 95 -15.34 -15.89 15.91
C GLN A 95 -16.15 -16.03 17.21
N LYS A 96 -15.54 -15.66 18.35
CA LYS A 96 -16.20 -15.69 19.65
C LYS A 96 -17.19 -14.53 19.83
N TYR A 97 -16.88 -13.37 19.23
CA TYR A 97 -17.66 -12.13 19.33
C TYR A 97 -17.95 -11.54 17.95
N PRO A 98 -18.88 -12.11 17.15
CA PRO A 98 -19.10 -11.73 15.76
C PRO A 98 -19.61 -10.29 15.54
N THR A 99 -20.05 -9.64 16.61
CA THR A 99 -20.54 -8.25 16.59
C THR A 99 -19.43 -7.22 16.73
N MET A 100 -18.21 -7.64 17.03
CA MET A 100 -17.05 -6.74 17.10
C MET A 100 -16.71 -6.18 15.71
N ASP A 101 -16.01 -5.04 15.71
CA ASP A 101 -15.47 -4.50 14.48
C ASP A 101 -14.28 -5.33 14.01
N ALA A 102 -14.34 -5.77 12.76
CA ALA A 102 -13.28 -6.59 12.15
C ALA A 102 -12.15 -5.74 11.51
N LEU A 103 -12.20 -4.42 11.64
CA LEU A 103 -11.17 -3.53 11.10
C LEU A 103 -9.72 -3.89 11.50
N PRO A 104 -9.42 -4.36 12.73
CA PRO A 104 -8.06 -4.77 13.10
C PRO A 104 -7.47 -5.86 12.20
N ILE A 105 -8.28 -6.85 11.78
CA ILE A 105 -7.85 -7.91 10.85
C ILE A 105 -7.47 -7.31 9.49
N VAL A 106 -8.32 -6.43 8.98
CA VAL A 106 -8.07 -5.74 7.70
C VAL A 106 -6.77 -4.95 7.75
N LEU A 107 -6.54 -4.22 8.86
CA LEU A 107 -5.32 -3.44 9.04
C LEU A 107 -4.06 -4.32 9.14
N ALA A 108 -4.15 -5.49 9.76
CA ALA A 108 -3.03 -6.42 9.85
C ALA A 108 -2.64 -6.93 8.45
N TYR A 109 -3.60 -7.45 7.68
CA TYR A 109 -3.33 -7.91 6.32
C TYR A 109 -2.92 -6.79 5.37
N GLN A 110 -3.54 -5.61 5.48
CA GLN A 110 -3.13 -4.47 4.67
C GLN A 110 -1.66 -4.10 4.88
N LYS A 111 -1.18 -4.11 6.14
CA LYS A 111 0.22 -3.81 6.44
C LYS A 111 1.19 -4.84 5.89
N ILE A 112 0.77 -6.10 5.80
CA ILE A 112 1.56 -7.14 5.14
C ILE A 112 1.67 -6.82 3.65
N LEU A 113 0.54 -6.55 2.99
CA LEU A 113 0.49 -6.23 1.57
C LEU A 113 1.25 -4.94 1.23
N ASP A 114 1.05 -3.87 2.01
CA ASP A 114 1.74 -2.59 1.79
C ASP A 114 3.27 -2.75 1.94
N ALA A 115 3.73 -3.52 2.93
CA ALA A 115 5.15 -3.80 3.11
C ALA A 115 5.72 -4.65 1.97
N TRP A 116 4.99 -5.68 1.55
CA TRP A 116 5.38 -6.52 0.43
C TRP A 116 5.47 -5.72 -0.88
N ILE A 117 4.46 -4.89 -1.19
CA ILE A 117 4.48 -4.03 -2.37
C ILE A 117 5.71 -3.13 -2.34
N GLU A 118 5.96 -2.48 -1.20
CA GLU A 118 7.09 -1.57 -1.05
C GLU A 118 8.43 -2.28 -1.21
N GLU A 119 8.66 -3.35 -0.44
CA GLU A 119 9.97 -4.00 -0.36
C GLU A 119 10.28 -4.85 -1.60
N ARG A 120 9.28 -5.52 -2.19
CA ARG A 120 9.50 -6.47 -3.29
C ARG A 120 9.26 -5.88 -4.67
N LEU A 121 8.34 -4.93 -4.81
CA LEU A 121 7.92 -4.44 -6.13
C LEU A 121 8.43 -3.04 -6.44
N ILE A 122 8.68 -2.21 -5.44
CA ILE A 122 8.85 -0.76 -5.64
C ILE A 122 10.21 -0.22 -5.21
N ALA A 123 10.77 -0.65 -4.09
CA ALA A 123 11.96 -0.03 -3.51
C ALA A 123 13.14 0.03 -4.49
N ASP A 124 13.50 -1.09 -5.09
CA ASP A 124 14.63 -1.18 -6.04
C ASP A 124 14.35 -0.45 -7.35
N PHE A 125 13.10 -0.52 -7.85
CA PHE A 125 12.68 0.26 -9.02
C PHE A 125 12.82 1.76 -8.77
N ARG A 126 12.33 2.23 -7.64
CA ARG A 126 12.43 3.65 -7.24
C ARG A 126 13.89 4.09 -7.16
N HIS A 127 14.75 3.31 -6.53
CA HIS A 127 16.17 3.64 -6.40
C HIS A 127 16.84 3.73 -7.76
N ARG A 128 16.57 2.79 -8.66
CA ARG A 128 17.08 2.78 -10.03
C ARG A 128 16.65 4.01 -10.83
N GLU A 129 15.35 4.33 -10.82
CA GLU A 129 14.81 5.44 -11.60
C GLU A 129 15.24 6.80 -11.02
N TRP A 130 15.34 6.91 -9.68
CA TRP A 130 15.89 8.10 -9.04
C TRP A 130 17.33 8.35 -9.45
N SER A 131 18.17 7.32 -9.47
CA SER A 131 19.58 7.42 -9.88
C SER A 131 19.75 7.87 -11.34
N LYS A 132 18.81 7.58 -12.22
CA LYS A 132 18.81 8.10 -13.60
C LYS A 132 18.49 9.60 -13.64
N THR A 133 17.55 10.06 -12.82
CA THR A 133 17.20 11.49 -12.73
C THR A 133 18.34 12.34 -12.21
N GLU A 134 19.09 11.86 -11.21
CA GLU A 134 20.27 12.56 -10.68
C GLU A 134 21.41 12.65 -11.70
N ARG A 135 21.60 11.63 -12.52
CA ARG A 135 22.64 11.62 -13.60
C ARG A 135 22.30 12.50 -14.79
N GLY A 136 21.12 13.15 -14.77
CA GLY A 136 20.73 14.07 -15.83
C GLY A 136 20.27 13.38 -17.11
N ASP A 137 19.88 12.10 -17.04
CA ASP A 137 19.37 11.34 -18.17
C ASP A 137 18.07 12.01 -18.70
N PRO A 138 18.03 12.43 -19.99
CA PRO A 138 16.96 13.31 -20.50
C PRO A 138 15.57 12.66 -20.54
N GLY A 139 15.45 11.35 -20.30
CA GLY A 139 14.18 10.63 -20.38
C GLY A 139 13.11 11.08 -19.39
N MET A 140 13.47 11.75 -18.29
CA MET A 140 12.51 12.24 -17.29
C MET A 140 12.28 13.76 -17.31
N LYS A 141 13.12 14.53 -18.04
CA LYS A 141 12.98 15.99 -18.13
C LYS A 141 11.87 16.45 -19.08
N ASN A 142 11.35 15.56 -19.89
CA ASN A 142 10.26 15.90 -20.80
C ASN A 142 8.91 15.86 -20.09
N LYS A 143 8.58 16.95 -19.39
CA LYS A 143 7.20 17.30 -19.04
C LYS A 143 6.29 17.34 -20.29
N ASP A 144 6.87 17.38 -21.46
CA ASP A 144 6.17 17.48 -22.75
C ASP A 144 5.74 16.13 -23.36
N THR A 145 6.23 15.00 -22.85
CA THR A 145 5.74 13.67 -23.28
C THR A 145 4.35 13.33 -22.76
N LEU A 146 3.80 14.09 -21.82
CA LEU A 146 2.37 14.04 -21.44
C LEU A 146 1.47 14.77 -22.45
N SER A 147 2.04 15.38 -23.48
CA SER A 147 1.31 16.05 -24.56
C SER A 147 0.95 15.12 -25.73
N LEU A 148 0.60 13.89 -25.45
CA LEU A 148 -0.21 13.07 -26.39
C LEU A 148 -1.69 13.51 -26.33
N THR A 149 -1.91 14.79 -26.12
CA THR A 149 -3.20 15.47 -26.03
C THR A 149 -3.81 15.78 -27.39
N GLY A 150 -3.94 14.80 -28.25
CA GLY A 150 -4.66 15.03 -29.49
C GLY A 150 -5.75 14.03 -29.82
N LEU A 151 -5.64 12.84 -29.33
CA LEU A 151 -6.47 11.73 -29.79
C LEU A 151 -6.96 10.89 -28.61
N LEU A 152 -8.24 10.99 -28.28
CA LEU A 152 -9.01 10.14 -27.37
C LEU A 152 -9.07 10.60 -25.89
N ARG A 153 -9.94 11.56 -25.61
CA ARG A 153 -10.45 11.88 -24.27
C ARG A 153 -11.53 10.87 -23.82
N THR A 154 -11.18 9.60 -23.71
CA THR A 154 -12.04 8.61 -23.05
C THR A 154 -11.78 8.57 -21.56
N SER A 155 -12.74 8.08 -20.76
CA SER A 155 -12.56 7.89 -19.31
C SER A 155 -11.34 7.03 -18.99
N GLN A 156 -11.02 6.05 -19.81
CA GLN A 156 -9.85 5.19 -19.68
C GLN A 156 -8.52 5.97 -19.69
N TRP A 157 -8.38 6.99 -20.50
CA TRP A 157 -7.16 7.83 -20.54
C TRP A 157 -6.93 8.60 -19.25
N ARG A 158 -7.98 9.07 -18.59
CA ARG A 158 -7.84 9.75 -17.29
C ARG A 158 -7.35 8.82 -16.21
N GLU A 159 -7.76 7.57 -16.24
CA GLU A 159 -7.30 6.55 -15.30
C GLU A 159 -5.82 6.19 -15.55
N LEU A 160 -5.42 6.05 -16.82
CA LEU A 160 -4.04 5.79 -17.21
C LEU A 160 -3.12 6.96 -16.88
N GLU A 161 -3.53 8.21 -17.13
CA GLU A 161 -2.81 9.41 -16.70
C GLU A 161 -2.69 9.48 -15.17
N GLY A 162 -3.73 9.08 -14.44
CA GLY A 162 -3.71 8.98 -12.98
C GLY A 162 -2.68 7.97 -12.50
N LEU A 163 -2.60 6.82 -13.15
CA LEU A 163 -1.65 5.76 -12.83
C LEU A 163 -0.21 6.20 -13.11
N GLU A 164 0.03 6.80 -14.28
CA GLU A 164 1.32 7.35 -14.67
C GLU A 164 1.83 8.39 -13.67
N ARG A 165 0.97 9.33 -13.27
CA ARG A 165 1.27 10.33 -12.24
C ARG A 165 1.57 9.71 -10.88
N ASP A 166 0.88 8.64 -10.51
CA ASP A 166 1.14 7.97 -9.24
C ASP A 166 2.50 7.28 -9.26
N ILE A 167 2.91 6.63 -10.36
CA ILE A 167 4.26 6.08 -10.53
C ILE A 167 5.32 7.18 -10.51
N ALA A 168 5.08 8.31 -11.18
CA ALA A 168 5.98 9.46 -11.11
C ALA A 168 6.14 9.99 -9.66
N ASN A 169 5.05 10.05 -8.88
CA ASN A 169 5.10 10.45 -7.47
C ASN A 169 5.83 9.41 -6.58
N ILE A 170 5.74 8.13 -6.91
CA ILE A 170 6.50 7.06 -6.23
C ILE A 170 8.00 7.31 -6.41
N ILE A 171 8.44 7.62 -7.63
CA ILE A 171 9.85 7.87 -7.93
C ILE A 171 10.32 9.20 -7.29
N THR A 172 9.57 10.29 -7.46
CA THR A 172 10.04 11.64 -7.14
C THR A 172 9.72 12.10 -5.71
N LYS A 173 8.69 11.55 -5.09
CA LYS A 173 8.17 12.00 -3.78
C LYS A 173 8.15 10.90 -2.72
N ASN A 174 8.74 9.76 -3.02
CA ASN A 174 8.76 8.61 -2.12
C ASN A 174 7.37 8.16 -1.64
N TYR A 175 6.35 8.24 -2.52
CA TYR A 175 5.02 7.71 -2.24
C TYR A 175 5.03 6.18 -2.34
N THR A 176 4.08 5.54 -1.69
CA THR A 176 3.86 4.09 -1.77
C THR A 176 2.82 3.76 -2.84
N LEU A 177 3.00 2.63 -3.51
CA LEU A 177 1.99 2.11 -4.43
C LEU A 177 0.85 1.51 -3.61
N SER A 178 -0.37 1.99 -3.83
CA SER A 178 -1.53 1.41 -3.13
C SER A 178 -1.95 0.07 -3.74
N ILE A 179 -2.59 -0.78 -2.92
CA ILE A 179 -3.13 -2.08 -3.34
C ILE A 179 -4.05 -1.94 -4.58
N GLY A 180 -4.92 -0.93 -4.59
CA GLY A 180 -5.81 -0.68 -5.74
C GLY A 180 -5.06 -0.28 -7.02
N ARG A 181 -3.96 0.47 -6.89
CA ARG A 181 -3.11 0.81 -8.05
C ARG A 181 -2.31 -0.37 -8.55
N LEU A 182 -1.81 -1.21 -7.64
CA LEU A 182 -1.18 -2.47 -8.02
C LEU A 182 -2.14 -3.34 -8.82
N TYR A 183 -3.39 -3.49 -8.36
CA TYR A 183 -4.42 -4.23 -9.09
C TYR A 183 -4.64 -3.68 -10.51
N GLN A 184 -4.72 -2.35 -10.68
CA GLN A 184 -4.86 -1.74 -12.00
C GLN A 184 -3.68 -2.07 -12.91
N ILE A 185 -2.43 -2.00 -12.40
CA ILE A 185 -1.23 -2.36 -13.16
C ILE A 185 -1.29 -3.81 -13.60
N ILE A 186 -1.56 -4.74 -12.68
CA ILE A 186 -1.63 -6.17 -12.98
C ILE A 186 -2.74 -6.47 -13.98
N SER A 187 -3.89 -5.82 -13.86
CA SER A 187 -4.99 -5.96 -14.82
C SER A 187 -4.57 -5.53 -16.23
N LEU A 188 -3.87 -4.40 -16.37
CA LEU A 188 -3.35 -3.95 -17.66
C LEU A 188 -2.35 -4.95 -18.25
N LEU A 189 -1.45 -5.48 -17.43
CA LEU A 189 -0.45 -6.47 -17.85
C LEU A 189 -1.09 -7.78 -18.30
N ARG A 190 -2.11 -8.24 -17.59
CA ARG A 190 -2.81 -9.47 -17.86
C ARG A 190 -3.58 -9.46 -19.18
N TRP A 191 -4.21 -8.32 -19.50
CA TRP A 191 -5.04 -8.18 -20.69
C TRP A 191 -4.29 -7.61 -21.90
N ASP A 192 -2.96 -7.52 -21.83
CA ASP A 192 -2.08 -7.02 -22.90
C ASP A 192 -2.51 -5.63 -23.43
N HIS A 193 -2.97 -4.80 -22.53
CA HIS A 193 -3.32 -3.42 -22.89
C HIS A 193 -2.08 -2.55 -23.10
N ALA A 194 -2.21 -1.53 -23.93
CA ALA A 194 -1.17 -0.51 -24.09
C ALA A 194 -0.87 0.15 -22.74
N LEU A 195 0.39 0.06 -22.31
CA LEU A 195 0.84 0.57 -21.01
C LEU A 195 1.32 2.01 -21.14
N PRO A 196 1.01 2.87 -20.16
CA PRO A 196 1.68 4.16 -20.02
C PRO A 196 3.20 3.97 -19.83
N PRO A 197 4.05 4.93 -20.28
CA PRO A 197 5.50 4.75 -20.31
C PRO A 197 6.14 4.35 -18.99
N LEU A 198 5.77 4.98 -17.86
CA LEU A 198 6.33 4.62 -16.55
C LEU A 198 5.80 3.28 -16.03
N VAL A 199 4.57 2.92 -16.38
CA VAL A 199 4.01 1.60 -16.06
C VAL A 199 4.72 0.52 -16.88
N ALA A 200 5.02 0.78 -18.16
CA ALA A 200 5.82 -0.11 -18.99
C ALA A 200 7.23 -0.30 -18.41
N ASN A 201 7.90 0.79 -18.01
CA ASN A 201 9.22 0.73 -17.36
C ASN A 201 9.19 -0.09 -16.05
N LEU A 202 8.14 0.06 -15.25
CA LEU A 202 7.95 -0.74 -14.03
C LEU A 202 7.76 -2.23 -14.35
N SER A 203 6.93 -2.54 -15.36
CA SER A 203 6.72 -3.91 -15.84
C SER A 203 8.01 -4.55 -16.35
N ASP A 204 8.78 -3.83 -17.15
CA ASP A 204 10.06 -4.33 -17.69
C ASP A 204 11.10 -4.51 -16.57
N PHE A 205 11.06 -3.65 -15.56
CA PHE A 205 11.85 -3.85 -14.35
C PHE A 205 11.47 -5.15 -13.64
N TRP A 206 10.19 -5.43 -13.41
CA TRP A 206 9.74 -6.67 -12.78
C TRP A 206 10.15 -7.90 -13.60
N LYS A 207 9.94 -7.88 -14.91
CA LYS A 207 10.34 -9.00 -15.80
C LYS A 207 11.83 -9.28 -15.75
N SER A 208 12.67 -8.25 -15.61
CA SER A 208 14.12 -8.39 -15.62
C SER A 208 14.74 -8.70 -14.25
N HIS A 209 14.18 -8.19 -13.15
CA HIS A 209 14.78 -8.27 -11.81
C HIS A 209 14.09 -9.29 -10.90
N ILE A 210 12.79 -9.49 -11.07
CA ILE A 210 11.97 -10.43 -10.32
C ILE A 210 11.10 -11.27 -11.26
N PRO A 211 11.68 -11.99 -12.24
CA PRO A 211 10.92 -12.63 -13.33
C PRO A 211 9.90 -13.64 -12.82
N HIS A 212 10.24 -14.41 -11.79
CA HIS A 212 9.33 -15.37 -11.19
C HIS A 212 8.10 -14.68 -10.59
N LEU A 213 8.31 -13.66 -9.76
CA LEU A 213 7.22 -12.89 -9.15
C LEU A 213 6.37 -12.17 -10.22
N SER A 214 7.02 -11.59 -11.24
CA SER A 214 6.32 -10.96 -12.37
C SER A 214 5.36 -11.94 -13.07
N HIS A 215 5.73 -13.20 -13.20
CA HIS A 215 4.90 -14.24 -13.78
C HIS A 215 3.73 -14.62 -12.86
N VAL A 216 4.02 -14.77 -11.56
CA VAL A 216 3.00 -15.05 -10.53
C VAL A 216 1.92 -13.98 -10.50
N LEU A 217 2.29 -12.69 -10.54
CA LEU A 217 1.35 -11.55 -10.47
C LEU A 217 0.24 -11.61 -11.52
N VAL A 218 0.53 -12.11 -12.72
CA VAL A 218 -0.45 -12.21 -13.81
C VAL A 218 -1.14 -13.57 -13.90
N SER A 219 -0.74 -14.53 -13.06
CA SER A 219 -1.36 -15.87 -13.00
C SER A 219 -2.76 -15.84 -12.40
N ASP A 220 -3.58 -16.82 -12.71
CA ASP A 220 -4.92 -16.99 -12.12
C ASP A 220 -4.85 -17.20 -10.60
N ASP A 221 -3.85 -17.94 -10.14
CA ASP A 221 -3.68 -18.28 -8.72
C ASP A 221 -3.42 -17.05 -7.84
N PHE A 222 -2.82 -16.00 -8.41
CA PHE A 222 -2.65 -14.71 -7.73
C PHE A 222 -3.81 -13.75 -8.04
N PHE A 223 -4.12 -13.57 -9.32
CA PHE A 223 -5.01 -12.50 -9.77
C PHE A 223 -6.45 -12.67 -9.26
N LEU A 224 -6.99 -13.90 -9.29
CA LEU A 224 -8.37 -14.11 -8.86
C LEU A 224 -8.58 -13.84 -7.37
N PRO A 225 -7.78 -14.39 -6.42
CA PRO A 225 -7.90 -14.04 -5.01
C PRO A 225 -7.65 -12.56 -4.74
N PHE A 226 -6.74 -11.92 -5.49
CA PHE A 226 -6.43 -10.51 -5.36
C PHE A 226 -7.57 -9.61 -5.85
N SER A 227 -8.22 -9.97 -6.97
CA SER A 227 -9.41 -9.29 -7.47
C SER A 227 -10.56 -9.32 -6.47
N GLU A 228 -10.86 -10.48 -5.90
CA GLU A 228 -11.90 -10.62 -4.88
C GLU A 228 -11.61 -9.78 -3.63
N LEU A 229 -10.33 -9.66 -3.27
CA LEU A 229 -9.91 -8.82 -2.16
C LEU A 229 -10.17 -7.34 -2.44
N ILE A 230 -9.98 -6.89 -3.68
CA ILE A 230 -10.30 -5.52 -4.12
C ILE A 230 -11.81 -5.27 -4.11
N ASP A 231 -12.60 -6.25 -4.56
CA ASP A 231 -14.07 -6.16 -4.63
C ASP A 231 -14.72 -6.03 -3.25
N LEU A 232 -14.04 -6.43 -2.18
CA LEU A 232 -14.53 -6.20 -0.80
C LEU A 232 -14.58 -4.71 -0.41
N GLU A 233 -14.00 -3.80 -1.18
CA GLU A 233 -13.89 -2.35 -0.90
C GLU A 233 -13.29 -2.01 0.48
N ILE A 234 -12.84 -3.01 1.25
CA ILE A 234 -12.31 -2.82 2.61
C ILE A 234 -10.98 -2.05 2.64
N PHE A 235 -10.27 -2.02 1.51
CA PHE A 235 -9.06 -1.22 1.33
C PHE A 235 -9.32 0.14 0.69
N SER A 236 -10.60 0.50 0.45
CA SER A 236 -10.95 1.79 -0.12
C SER A 236 -10.73 2.93 0.88
N LYS A 237 -10.64 4.17 0.36
CA LYS A 237 -10.53 5.38 1.21
C LYS A 237 -11.76 5.58 2.12
N LYS A 238 -12.92 5.03 1.74
CA LYS A 238 -14.17 5.14 2.48
C LYS A 238 -14.34 4.10 3.62
N ARG A 239 -13.36 3.21 3.80
CA ARG A 239 -13.39 2.16 4.85
C ARG A 239 -13.61 2.70 6.27
N HIS A 240 -13.18 3.94 6.54
CA HIS A 240 -13.34 4.55 7.87
C HIS A 240 -14.78 4.97 8.18
N GLU A 241 -15.64 5.01 7.17
CA GLU A 241 -17.05 5.39 7.28
C GLU A 241 -17.95 4.17 7.50
N LYS A 242 -17.47 2.97 7.16
CA LYS A 242 -18.23 1.72 7.30
C LYS A 242 -17.57 0.81 8.34
N LYS A 243 -18.41 0.21 9.20
CA LYS A 243 -17.96 -0.87 10.09
C LYS A 243 -17.63 -2.09 9.24
N VAL A 244 -16.45 -2.66 9.46
CA VAL A 244 -16.05 -3.94 8.84
C VAL A 244 -16.74 -5.08 9.59
N THR A 245 -17.45 -5.92 8.83
CA THR A 245 -18.23 -7.01 9.41
C THR A 245 -17.45 -8.31 9.54
N PHE A 246 -17.98 -9.25 10.32
CA PHE A 246 -17.46 -10.62 10.38
C PHE A 246 -17.40 -11.30 9.00
N SER A 247 -18.43 -11.06 8.16
CA SER A 247 -18.47 -11.60 6.80
C SER A 247 -17.33 -11.09 5.93
N ASP A 248 -17.02 -9.80 6.04
CA ASP A 248 -15.92 -9.18 5.29
C ASP A 248 -14.56 -9.74 5.73
N ALA A 249 -14.34 -9.87 7.05
CA ALA A 249 -13.14 -10.47 7.59
C ALA A 249 -12.97 -11.94 7.20
N LYS A 250 -14.08 -12.70 7.15
CA LYS A 250 -14.07 -14.10 6.70
C LYS A 250 -13.63 -14.20 5.24
N LYS A 251 -14.22 -13.41 4.35
CA LYS A 251 -13.85 -13.38 2.93
C LYS A 251 -12.41 -12.95 2.74
N LEU A 252 -11.97 -11.89 3.45
CA LEU A 252 -10.59 -11.42 3.42
C LEU A 252 -9.62 -12.54 3.81
N ARG A 253 -9.85 -13.19 4.95
CA ARG A 253 -9.00 -14.29 5.43
C ARG A 253 -9.02 -15.47 4.45
N GLU A 254 -10.16 -15.77 3.85
CA GLU A 254 -10.30 -16.82 2.84
C GLU A 254 -9.42 -16.54 1.62
N SER A 255 -9.44 -15.31 1.08
CA SER A 255 -8.57 -14.92 -0.04
C SER A 255 -7.09 -14.92 0.36
N MET A 256 -6.75 -14.38 1.54
CA MET A 256 -5.36 -14.28 2.00
C MET A 256 -4.73 -15.63 2.32
N ILE A 257 -5.45 -16.51 3.01
CA ILE A 257 -4.92 -17.75 3.56
C ILE A 257 -5.40 -18.98 2.77
N ALA A 258 -6.70 -19.20 2.66
CA ALA A 258 -7.25 -20.45 2.11
C ALA A 258 -7.00 -20.55 0.60
N ARG A 259 -7.07 -19.43 -0.13
CA ARG A 259 -6.76 -19.39 -1.58
C ARG A 259 -5.28 -19.15 -1.88
N GLY A 260 -4.44 -19.08 -0.86
CA GLY A 260 -3.00 -19.07 -1.00
C GLY A 260 -2.38 -17.75 -1.45
N LEU A 261 -3.10 -16.60 -1.38
CA LEU A 261 -2.55 -15.32 -1.80
C LEU A 261 -1.25 -15.01 -1.05
N LEU A 262 -1.19 -15.24 0.27
CA LEU A 262 0.03 -15.06 1.07
C LEU A 262 1.17 -15.97 0.61
N GLY A 263 0.88 -17.23 0.26
CA GLY A 263 1.90 -18.14 -0.27
C GLY A 263 2.50 -17.62 -1.58
N ASN A 264 1.66 -17.06 -2.45
CA ASN A 264 2.10 -16.51 -3.73
C ASN A 264 2.94 -15.22 -3.59
N ILE A 265 2.71 -14.42 -2.55
CA ILE A 265 3.49 -13.17 -2.34
C ILE A 265 4.80 -13.39 -1.60
N PHE A 266 4.99 -14.52 -0.91
CA PHE A 266 6.21 -14.84 -0.18
C PHE A 266 7.23 -15.65 -1.01
N ILE A 267 6.90 -15.94 -2.25
CA ILE A 267 7.81 -16.60 -3.22
C ILE A 267 8.85 -15.59 -3.80
#